data_8a5618b84acf2785bd492d447bdcd4fe
#
_entry.id   8a5618b84acf2785bd492d447bdcd4fe
#
_cell.length_a   1.000
_cell.length_b   1.000
_cell.length_c   1.000
_cell.angle_alpha   90.00
_cell.angle_beta   90.00
_cell.angle_gamma   90.00
#
_symmetry.space_group_name_H-M   'P 1'
#
loop_
_entity.id
_entity.type
_entity.pdbx_description
1 polymer ?
#
loop_
_entity_poly.entity_id
_entity_poly.type
_entity_poly.pdbx_seq_one_letter_code
_entity_poly.pdbx_strand_id
1 'polypeptide(L)'
;MNRPCQTAHAHRPALSGVPIYYRRCAACGFLFTDAFDDWSVDQFRTHIYNDGYVAVDPDYLVTRPTTNAGAVARFWAPHKADMRVLDFGGGNDVFCTALRSDGFRDAITYDPMVPEHALRPEGTFDLVTCFETLEHVPDPLATIGKIVECVGEPGAVFYSTLTQPDDFDAQGMSWWYVGPRNGHISIFTQQALAVAWGRYGFKTAALNAGTHIAFRTLPAHWGLTEVQSAAA
;
A
#
# COMPACT_ATOMS: atom_id res chain seq x y z
N MET A 1 1.42 -21.55 8.86
CA MET A 1 0.58 -21.09 9.98
C MET A 1 0.31 -19.61 9.77
N ASN A 2 -0.95 -19.21 9.71
CA ASN A 2 -1.29 -17.80 9.62
C ASN A 2 -0.94 -17.11 10.93
N ARG A 3 -0.12 -16.08 10.89
CA ARG A 3 0.17 -15.22 12.05
C ARG A 3 -0.55 -13.90 11.86
N PRO A 4 -1.01 -13.24 12.94
CA PRO A 4 -1.56 -11.88 12.83
C PRO A 4 -0.49 -10.91 12.33
N CYS A 5 -0.89 -9.83 11.68
CA CYS A 5 0.02 -8.79 11.18
C CYS A 5 0.90 -8.21 12.27
N GLN A 6 0.47 -8.27 13.52
CA GLN A 6 1.26 -7.85 14.67
C GLN A 6 1.52 -9.02 15.61
N THR A 7 2.77 -9.24 15.94
CA THR A 7 3.20 -10.28 16.88
C THR A 7 2.66 -10.10 18.30
N ALA A 8 2.19 -8.89 18.64
CA ALA A 8 1.60 -8.57 19.94
C ALA A 8 0.17 -9.09 20.12
N HIS A 9 -0.55 -9.39 19.04
CA HIS A 9 -1.93 -9.85 19.09
C HIS A 9 -1.98 -11.36 18.92
N ALA A 10 -2.40 -12.07 19.97
CA ALA A 10 -2.42 -13.53 20.03
C ALA A 10 -3.55 -14.18 19.19
N HIS A 11 -4.23 -13.41 18.33
CA HIS A 11 -5.32 -13.97 17.52
C HIS A 11 -4.76 -14.96 16.49
N ARG A 12 -5.22 -16.21 16.61
CA ARG A 12 -4.88 -17.30 15.70
C ARG A 12 -6.17 -17.83 15.09
N PRO A 13 -6.53 -17.38 13.87
CA PRO A 13 -7.74 -17.90 13.23
C PRO A 13 -7.61 -19.41 13.00
N ALA A 14 -8.71 -20.14 13.13
CA ALA A 14 -8.78 -21.57 12.85
C ALA A 14 -8.38 -21.84 11.38
N LEU A 15 -7.86 -23.00 11.05
CA LEU A 15 -7.51 -23.35 9.67
C LEU A 15 -8.76 -23.30 8.78
N SER A 16 -8.63 -22.74 7.57
CA SER A 16 -9.73 -22.68 6.60
C SER A 16 -10.03 -24.06 5.98
N GLY A 17 -9.07 -24.99 6.04
CA GLY A 17 -9.14 -26.24 5.27
C GLY A 17 -8.85 -26.07 3.78
N VAL A 18 -8.64 -24.87 3.30
CA VAL A 18 -8.31 -24.56 1.89
C VAL A 18 -6.81 -24.32 1.78
N PRO A 19 -6.06 -25.10 0.97
CA PRO A 19 -4.66 -24.86 0.73
C PRO A 19 -4.50 -23.64 -0.21
N ILE A 20 -3.65 -22.68 0.19
CA ILE A 20 -3.26 -21.55 -0.64
C ILE A 20 -1.79 -21.72 -1.05
N TYR A 21 -1.56 -21.78 -2.35
CA TYR A 21 -0.22 -21.93 -2.91
C TYR A 21 0.30 -20.57 -3.38
N TYR A 22 1.56 -20.28 -3.02
CA TYR A 22 2.25 -19.10 -3.53
C TYR A 22 3.25 -19.51 -4.60
N ARG A 23 3.41 -18.63 -5.59
CA ARG A 23 4.40 -18.72 -6.67
C ARG A 23 5.42 -17.63 -6.51
N ARG A 24 6.67 -17.88 -6.84
CA ARG A 24 7.75 -16.89 -6.81
C ARG A 24 8.26 -16.63 -8.21
N CYS A 25 8.32 -15.37 -8.62
CA CYS A 25 8.94 -14.97 -9.88
C CYS A 25 10.46 -15.19 -9.81
N ALA A 26 11.02 -15.96 -10.74
CA ALA A 26 12.47 -16.23 -10.77
C ALA A 26 13.29 -14.98 -11.14
N ALA A 27 12.69 -14.00 -11.83
CA ALA A 27 13.40 -12.81 -12.29
C ALA A 27 13.51 -11.71 -11.21
N CYS A 28 12.42 -11.46 -10.44
CA CYS A 28 12.39 -10.34 -9.50
C CYS A 28 12.04 -10.76 -8.07
N GLY A 29 11.83 -12.05 -7.80
CA GLY A 29 11.51 -12.55 -6.46
C GLY A 29 10.09 -12.25 -5.99
N PHE A 30 9.23 -11.60 -6.78
CA PHE A 30 7.83 -11.35 -6.44
C PHE A 30 7.13 -12.66 -6.06
N LEU A 31 6.53 -12.69 -4.88
CA LEU A 31 5.81 -13.85 -4.36
C LEU A 31 4.32 -13.54 -4.35
N PHE A 32 3.52 -14.37 -4.98
CA PHE A 32 2.08 -14.13 -5.15
C PHE A 32 1.28 -15.42 -5.15
N THR A 33 -0.02 -15.29 -4.95
CA THR A 33 -0.97 -16.39 -5.12
C THR A 33 -2.04 -15.99 -6.12
N ASP A 34 -2.43 -16.94 -6.96
CA ASP A 34 -3.54 -16.83 -7.91
C ASP A 34 -4.89 -17.33 -7.32
N ALA A 35 -4.91 -17.68 -6.04
CA ALA A 35 -6.10 -18.25 -5.38
C ALA A 35 -7.26 -17.25 -5.24
N PHE A 36 -7.04 -15.97 -5.50
CA PHE A 36 -8.02 -14.88 -5.33
C PHE A 36 -8.24 -14.08 -6.61
N ASP A 37 -7.69 -14.51 -7.75
CA ASP A 37 -7.75 -13.74 -9.01
C ASP A 37 -9.19 -13.59 -9.54
N ASP A 38 -10.06 -14.52 -9.23
CA ASP A 38 -11.48 -14.54 -9.61
C ASP A 38 -12.41 -13.98 -8.53
N TRP A 39 -11.86 -13.49 -7.42
CA TRP A 39 -12.66 -12.95 -6.35
C TRP A 39 -13.21 -11.56 -6.67
N SER A 40 -14.52 -11.40 -6.48
CA SER A 40 -15.17 -10.10 -6.49
C SER A 40 -14.85 -9.29 -5.23
N VAL A 41 -15.07 -7.97 -5.30
CA VAL A 41 -14.98 -7.08 -4.13
C VAL A 41 -15.83 -7.58 -2.95
N ASP A 42 -17.04 -8.11 -3.24
CA ASP A 42 -17.92 -8.63 -2.19
C ASP A 42 -17.37 -9.90 -1.53
N GLN A 43 -16.65 -10.74 -2.26
CA GLN A 43 -15.98 -11.90 -1.69
C GLN A 43 -14.84 -11.47 -0.76
N PHE A 44 -14.02 -10.48 -1.14
CA PHE A 44 -13.01 -9.90 -0.25
C PHE A 44 -13.63 -9.30 1.00
N ARG A 45 -14.71 -8.52 0.89
CA ARG A 45 -15.45 -7.96 2.04
C ARG A 45 -15.99 -9.05 2.95
N THR A 46 -16.58 -10.09 2.39
CA THR A 46 -17.21 -11.16 3.18
C THR A 46 -16.20 -12.03 3.91
N HIS A 47 -15.09 -12.37 3.25
CA HIS A 47 -14.19 -13.40 3.73
C HIS A 47 -12.92 -12.88 4.39
N ILE A 48 -12.50 -11.65 4.08
CA ILE A 48 -11.28 -11.04 4.63
C ILE A 48 -11.64 -9.77 5.42
N TYR A 49 -12.19 -8.75 4.77
CA TYR A 49 -12.41 -7.41 5.36
C TYR A 49 -13.78 -7.28 6.03
N ASN A 50 -14.21 -8.29 6.73
CA ASN A 50 -15.44 -8.30 7.53
C ASN A 50 -15.21 -7.75 8.94
N ASP A 51 -16.28 -7.71 9.76
CA ASP A 51 -16.23 -7.19 11.13
C ASP A 51 -15.20 -7.89 12.03
N GLY A 52 -14.82 -9.11 11.71
CA GLY A 52 -13.77 -9.86 12.41
C GLY A 52 -12.34 -9.42 12.06
N TYR A 53 -12.16 -8.65 10.99
CA TYR A 53 -10.82 -8.24 10.52
C TYR A 53 -10.07 -7.39 11.56
N VAL A 54 -10.79 -6.62 12.37
CA VAL A 54 -10.21 -5.84 13.48
C VAL A 54 -9.45 -6.72 14.49
N ALA A 55 -9.82 -7.97 14.64
CA ALA A 55 -9.09 -8.90 15.51
C ALA A 55 -7.79 -9.42 14.85
N VAL A 56 -7.71 -9.36 13.53
CA VAL A 56 -6.52 -9.75 12.75
C VAL A 56 -5.54 -8.58 12.66
N ASP A 57 -6.04 -7.37 12.42
CA ASP A 57 -5.27 -6.14 12.30
C ASP A 57 -5.98 -4.97 13.03
N PRO A 58 -5.79 -4.83 14.35
CA PRO A 58 -6.52 -3.85 15.14
C PRO A 58 -6.12 -2.38 14.85
N ASP A 59 -4.94 -2.16 14.27
CA ASP A 59 -4.44 -0.81 14.02
C ASP A 59 -4.92 -0.20 12.69
N TYR A 60 -5.57 -1.02 11.84
CA TYR A 60 -5.93 -0.57 10.48
C TYR A 60 -7.00 0.54 10.47
N LEU A 61 -7.89 0.57 11.47
CA LEU A 61 -9.01 1.51 11.49
C LEU A 61 -8.61 2.95 11.81
N VAL A 62 -7.72 3.14 12.80
CA VAL A 62 -7.43 4.48 13.36
C VAL A 62 -5.94 4.70 13.57
N THR A 63 -5.25 3.80 14.27
CA THR A 63 -3.86 4.01 14.70
C THR A 63 -2.91 4.19 13.53
N ARG A 64 -2.97 3.27 12.56
CA ARG A 64 -2.10 3.30 11.38
C ARG A 64 -2.43 4.48 10.46
N PRO A 65 -3.70 4.74 10.06
CA PRO A 65 -4.03 5.92 9.26
C PRO A 65 -3.60 7.24 9.91
N THR A 66 -3.82 7.41 11.22
CA THR A 66 -3.41 8.62 11.95
C THR A 66 -1.88 8.76 12.01
N THR A 67 -1.17 7.66 12.23
CA THR A 67 0.31 7.65 12.26
C THR A 67 0.88 8.01 10.88
N ASN A 68 0.32 7.45 9.81
CA ASN A 68 0.71 7.73 8.43
C ASN A 68 0.43 9.19 8.07
N ALA A 69 -0.73 9.74 8.46
CA ALA A 69 -1.06 11.15 8.27
C ALA A 69 -0.05 12.07 8.96
N GLY A 70 0.33 11.76 10.20
CA GLY A 70 1.37 12.49 10.92
C GLY A 70 2.75 12.42 10.26
N ALA A 71 3.09 11.31 9.62
CA ALA A 71 4.34 11.18 8.86
C ALA A 71 4.30 12.04 7.59
N VAL A 72 3.21 11.97 6.82
CA VAL A 72 3.00 12.79 5.61
C VAL A 72 3.00 14.27 5.97
N ALA A 73 2.27 14.66 7.03
CA ALA A 73 2.18 16.05 7.47
C ALA A 73 3.54 16.63 7.85
N ARG A 74 4.42 15.84 8.49
CA ARG A 74 5.80 16.26 8.80
C ARG A 74 6.67 16.37 7.56
N PHE A 75 6.57 15.40 6.65
CA PHE A 75 7.42 15.34 5.46
C PHE A 75 7.11 16.47 4.49
N TRP A 76 5.84 16.82 4.32
CA TRP A 76 5.39 17.88 3.40
C TRP A 76 4.90 19.14 4.13
N ALA A 77 5.31 19.38 5.37
CA ALA A 77 4.87 20.51 6.17
C ALA A 77 4.90 21.90 5.46
N PRO A 78 5.95 22.23 4.66
CA PRO A 78 6.02 23.51 3.96
C PRO A 78 5.00 23.66 2.80
N HIS A 79 4.42 22.57 2.32
CA HIS A 79 3.65 22.54 1.07
C HIS A 79 2.16 22.23 1.29
N LYS A 80 1.76 21.89 2.50
CA LYS A 80 0.43 21.36 2.82
C LYS A 80 -0.76 22.23 2.39
N ALA A 81 -0.60 23.55 2.34
CA ALA A 81 -1.68 24.45 2.00
C ALA A 81 -2.06 24.44 0.50
N ASP A 82 -1.10 24.13 -0.35
CA ASP A 82 -1.23 24.22 -1.81
C ASP A 82 -1.21 22.82 -2.49
N MET A 83 -0.99 21.76 -1.72
CA MET A 83 -0.85 20.40 -2.21
C MET A 83 -2.22 19.72 -2.31
N ARG A 84 -2.49 19.10 -3.45
CA ARG A 84 -3.60 18.16 -3.64
C ARG A 84 -3.14 16.75 -3.31
N VAL A 85 -3.81 16.10 -2.37
CA VAL A 85 -3.49 14.74 -1.89
C VAL A 85 -4.64 13.80 -2.18
N LEU A 86 -4.35 12.65 -2.79
CA LEU A 86 -5.27 11.53 -2.92
C LEU A 86 -4.77 10.36 -2.07
N ASP A 87 -5.61 9.83 -1.19
CA ASP A 87 -5.36 8.58 -0.50
C ASP A 87 -6.04 7.42 -1.25
N PHE A 88 -5.25 6.66 -1.98
CA PHE A 88 -5.71 5.56 -2.82
C PHE A 88 -5.73 4.25 -2.01
N GLY A 89 -6.91 3.65 -1.84
CA GLY A 89 -7.12 2.53 -0.93
C GLY A 89 -7.23 2.98 0.53
N GLY A 90 -7.73 4.22 0.75
CA GLY A 90 -7.67 4.91 2.05
C GLY A 90 -8.73 4.49 3.07
N GLY A 91 -9.60 3.53 2.74
CA GLY A 91 -10.59 2.99 3.68
C GLY A 91 -11.58 4.05 4.16
N ASN A 92 -11.58 4.32 5.45
CA ASN A 92 -12.61 5.08 6.18
C ASN A 92 -12.35 6.58 6.33
N ASP A 93 -11.55 7.20 5.50
CA ASP A 93 -11.23 8.66 5.50
C ASP A 93 -10.50 9.18 6.77
N VAL A 94 -10.05 8.35 7.67
CA VAL A 94 -9.34 8.80 8.89
C VAL A 94 -8.03 9.50 8.54
N PHE A 95 -7.30 8.99 7.57
CA PHE A 95 -6.04 9.57 7.10
C PHE A 95 -6.26 10.98 6.54
N CYS A 96 -7.16 11.16 5.57
CA CYS A 96 -7.43 12.45 4.96
C CYS A 96 -8.07 13.43 5.96
N THR A 97 -8.91 12.96 6.86
CA THR A 97 -9.45 13.79 7.95
C THR A 97 -8.33 14.32 8.85
N ALA A 98 -7.34 13.50 9.20
CA ALA A 98 -6.19 13.94 9.99
C ALA A 98 -5.32 14.95 9.21
N LEU A 99 -5.09 14.72 7.90
CA LEU A 99 -4.36 15.69 7.06
C LEU A 99 -5.08 17.03 6.97
N ARG A 100 -6.39 17.02 6.74
CA ARG A 100 -7.18 18.28 6.69
C ARG A 100 -7.12 19.02 8.03
N SER A 101 -7.15 18.30 9.14
CA SER A 101 -6.99 18.89 10.48
C SER A 101 -5.60 19.50 10.70
N ASP A 102 -4.57 18.99 10.02
CA ASP A 102 -3.20 19.50 10.07
C ASP A 102 -2.95 20.65 9.04
N GLY A 103 -3.95 20.99 8.23
CA GLY A 103 -3.91 22.13 7.30
C GLY A 103 -3.69 21.80 5.83
N PHE A 104 -3.78 20.54 5.42
CA PHE A 104 -3.93 20.18 4.01
C PHE A 104 -5.34 20.55 3.55
N ARG A 105 -5.46 21.40 2.54
CA ARG A 105 -6.78 21.91 2.10
C ARG A 105 -7.53 20.95 1.20
N ASP A 106 -6.80 20.19 0.37
CA ASP A 106 -7.34 19.27 -0.63
C ASP A 106 -6.75 17.88 -0.39
N ALA A 107 -7.35 17.14 0.54
CA ALA A 107 -7.02 15.73 0.80
C ALA A 107 -8.30 14.90 0.67
N ILE A 108 -8.30 13.95 -0.28
CA ILE A 108 -9.46 13.18 -0.69
C ILE A 108 -9.14 11.68 -0.55
N THR A 109 -10.08 10.93 0.01
CA THR A 109 -10.01 9.47 0.09
C THR A 109 -10.70 8.84 -1.12
N TYR A 110 -10.06 7.84 -1.70
CA TYR A 110 -10.65 6.94 -2.69
C TYR A 110 -10.41 5.50 -2.29
N ASP A 111 -11.47 4.72 -2.19
CA ASP A 111 -11.40 3.29 -1.94
C ASP A 111 -12.57 2.56 -2.63
N PRO A 112 -12.30 1.70 -3.63
CA PRO A 112 -13.38 0.99 -4.33
C PRO A 112 -14.12 -0.01 -3.44
N MET A 113 -13.56 -0.37 -2.28
CA MET A 113 -14.21 -1.27 -1.32
C MET A 113 -15.12 -0.55 -0.33
N VAL A 114 -15.05 0.78 -0.23
CA VAL A 114 -15.88 1.58 0.68
C VAL A 114 -16.88 2.38 -0.14
N PRO A 115 -18.19 2.08 -0.07
CA PRO A 115 -19.20 2.70 -0.94
C PRO A 115 -19.18 4.23 -0.95
N GLU A 116 -18.94 4.85 0.22
CA GLU A 116 -18.87 6.30 0.42
C GLU A 116 -17.66 6.94 -0.28
N HIS A 117 -16.63 6.15 -0.56
CA HIS A 117 -15.36 6.59 -1.17
C HIS A 117 -15.07 5.88 -2.51
N ALA A 118 -16.04 5.15 -3.06
CA ALA A 118 -15.85 4.35 -4.28
C ALA A 118 -15.82 5.15 -5.59
N LEU A 119 -16.24 6.43 -5.53
CA LEU A 119 -16.17 7.30 -6.70
C LEU A 119 -14.75 7.86 -6.85
N ARG A 120 -14.09 7.48 -7.93
CA ARG A 120 -12.75 8.00 -8.23
C ARG A 120 -12.81 9.52 -8.46
N PRO A 121 -12.00 10.32 -7.74
CA PRO A 121 -11.93 11.76 -7.95
C PRO A 121 -11.39 12.12 -9.33
N GLU A 122 -11.87 13.23 -9.89
CA GLU A 122 -11.40 13.76 -11.17
C GLU A 122 -10.07 14.52 -11.04
N GLY A 123 -9.32 14.54 -12.14
CA GLY A 123 -8.05 15.25 -12.24
C GLY A 123 -6.88 14.49 -11.63
N THR A 124 -5.77 15.21 -11.43
CA THR A 124 -4.52 14.67 -10.90
C THR A 124 -4.14 15.35 -9.59
N PHE A 125 -3.27 14.68 -8.84
CA PHE A 125 -2.86 15.06 -7.50
C PHE A 125 -1.33 15.21 -7.46
N ASP A 126 -0.85 16.15 -6.64
CA ASP A 126 0.58 16.36 -6.43
C ASP A 126 1.18 15.17 -5.68
N LEU A 127 0.43 14.65 -4.70
CA LEU A 127 0.79 13.48 -3.93
C LEU A 127 -0.36 12.46 -3.95
N VAL A 128 -0.08 11.26 -4.37
CA VAL A 128 -0.96 10.11 -4.16
C VAL A 128 -0.35 9.26 -3.05
N THR A 129 -1.09 9.03 -1.97
CA THR A 129 -0.72 8.05 -0.95
C THR A 129 -1.37 6.70 -1.26
N CYS A 130 -0.70 5.60 -0.89
CA CYS A 130 -1.21 4.25 -1.09
C CYS A 130 -0.61 3.34 -0.02
N PHE A 131 -1.24 3.32 1.16
CA PHE A 131 -0.71 2.61 2.31
C PHE A 131 -1.38 1.25 2.50
N GLU A 132 -0.56 0.20 2.69
CA GLU A 132 -1.03 -1.17 2.97
C GLU A 132 -2.12 -1.60 1.96
N THR A 133 -1.85 -1.43 0.67
CA THR A 133 -2.81 -1.70 -0.40
C THR A 133 -2.26 -2.68 -1.44
N LEU A 134 -1.01 -2.48 -1.88
CA LEU A 134 -0.44 -3.26 -3.00
C LEU A 134 -0.29 -4.75 -2.68
N GLU A 135 -0.06 -5.12 -1.44
CA GLU A 135 0.00 -6.51 -0.98
C GLU A 135 -1.37 -7.20 -0.95
N HIS A 136 -2.44 -6.42 -0.98
CA HIS A 136 -3.82 -6.90 -0.85
C HIS A 136 -4.55 -7.08 -2.19
N VAL A 137 -3.91 -6.74 -3.30
CA VAL A 137 -4.56 -6.78 -4.62
C VAL A 137 -4.10 -7.97 -5.45
N PRO A 138 -5.03 -8.66 -6.15
CA PRO A 138 -4.67 -9.76 -7.06
C PRO A 138 -3.82 -9.31 -8.24
N ASP A 139 -4.12 -8.12 -8.81
CA ASP A 139 -3.36 -7.53 -9.91
C ASP A 139 -2.72 -6.19 -9.49
N PRO A 140 -1.50 -6.24 -8.90
CA PRO A 140 -0.79 -5.04 -8.53
C PRO A 140 -0.41 -4.15 -9.72
N LEU A 141 -0.17 -4.72 -10.90
CA LEU A 141 0.17 -3.91 -12.08
C LEU A 141 -1.03 -3.09 -12.53
N ALA A 142 -2.21 -3.68 -12.64
CA ALA A 142 -3.42 -2.93 -12.97
C ALA A 142 -3.73 -1.87 -11.88
N THR A 143 -3.49 -2.17 -10.62
CA THR A 143 -3.67 -1.21 -9.52
C THR A 143 -2.68 -0.05 -9.62
N ILE A 144 -1.40 -0.32 -9.86
CA ILE A 144 -0.38 0.72 -10.10
C ILE A 144 -0.77 1.58 -11.31
N GLY A 145 -1.29 0.97 -12.38
CA GLY A 145 -1.81 1.71 -13.54
C GLY A 145 -2.87 2.74 -13.16
N LYS A 146 -3.84 2.34 -12.33
CA LYS A 146 -4.89 3.25 -11.82
C LYS A 146 -4.35 4.35 -10.92
N ILE A 147 -3.34 4.04 -10.08
CA ILE A 147 -2.66 5.02 -9.23
C ILE A 147 -1.95 6.06 -10.09
N VAL A 148 -1.18 5.61 -11.09
CA VAL A 148 -0.41 6.47 -11.99
C VAL A 148 -1.28 7.47 -12.75
N GLU A 149 -2.50 7.07 -13.13
CA GLU A 149 -3.47 7.97 -13.76
C GLU A 149 -3.94 9.11 -12.84
N CYS A 150 -3.75 8.97 -11.53
CA CYS A 150 -4.10 10.00 -10.55
C CYS A 150 -2.93 10.94 -10.24
N VAL A 151 -1.70 10.61 -10.63
CA VAL A 151 -0.51 11.39 -10.29
C VAL A 151 -0.30 12.52 -11.29
N GLY A 152 -0.13 13.75 -10.79
CA GLY A 152 0.27 14.91 -11.58
C GLY A 152 1.70 14.81 -12.11
N GLU A 153 2.03 15.64 -13.09
CA GLU A 153 3.39 15.76 -13.60
C GLU A 153 3.82 17.24 -13.51
N PRO A 154 4.65 17.61 -12.54
CA PRO A 154 5.35 16.77 -11.55
C PRO A 154 4.44 16.30 -10.41
N GLY A 155 4.81 15.16 -9.79
CA GLY A 155 4.10 14.57 -8.67
C GLY A 155 4.73 13.26 -8.20
N ALA A 156 4.18 12.68 -7.13
CA ALA A 156 4.70 11.43 -6.58
C ALA A 156 3.62 10.54 -5.96
N VAL A 157 3.98 9.27 -5.80
CA VAL A 157 3.24 8.30 -4.99
C VAL A 157 4.07 7.99 -3.74
N PHE A 158 3.49 8.18 -2.57
CA PHE A 158 4.07 7.79 -1.30
C PHE A 158 3.30 6.60 -0.76
N TYR A 159 3.95 5.45 -0.64
CA TYR A 159 3.23 4.22 -0.39
C TYR A 159 3.94 3.30 0.61
N SER A 160 3.17 2.42 1.23
CA SER A 160 3.71 1.36 2.06
C SER A 160 3.34 -0.02 1.51
N THR A 161 4.29 -0.91 1.61
CA THR A 161 4.16 -2.37 1.56
C THR A 161 5.47 -2.96 2.07
N LEU A 162 5.42 -3.96 2.93
CA LEU A 162 6.65 -4.51 3.50
C LEU A 162 7.34 -5.42 2.48
N THR A 163 8.60 -5.12 2.17
CA THR A 163 9.39 -5.95 1.26
C THR A 163 9.97 -7.17 1.94
N GLN A 164 10.20 -8.24 1.16
CA GLN A 164 10.83 -9.45 1.66
C GLN A 164 12.18 -9.11 2.33
N PRO A 165 12.45 -9.65 3.53
CA PRO A 165 13.72 -9.43 4.22
C PRO A 165 14.85 -10.21 3.54
N ASP A 166 16.10 -9.83 3.82
CA ASP A 166 17.30 -10.46 3.23
C ASP A 166 17.39 -11.97 3.53
N ASP A 167 16.87 -12.41 4.67
CA ASP A 167 16.83 -13.80 5.08
C ASP A 167 15.52 -14.51 4.69
N PHE A 168 14.74 -13.96 3.75
CA PHE A 168 13.45 -14.52 3.33
C PHE A 168 13.58 -15.99 2.90
N ASP A 169 14.65 -16.39 2.24
CA ASP A 169 14.85 -17.78 1.81
C ASP A 169 14.97 -18.76 3.01
N ALA A 170 15.47 -18.29 4.15
CA ALA A 170 15.50 -19.07 5.38
C ALA A 170 14.15 -19.12 6.11
N GLN A 171 13.39 -18.01 6.11
CA GLN A 171 12.07 -17.93 6.72
C GLN A 171 10.98 -18.56 5.85
N GLY A 172 11.07 -18.37 4.56
CA GLY A 172 10.12 -18.85 3.55
C GLY A 172 8.68 -18.46 3.87
N MET A 173 7.77 -19.41 3.67
CA MET A 173 6.34 -19.24 3.93
C MET A 173 5.97 -19.09 5.40
N SER A 174 6.93 -19.20 6.33
CA SER A 174 6.72 -18.94 7.76
C SER A 174 6.94 -17.47 8.15
N TRP A 175 7.44 -16.63 7.24
CA TRP A 175 7.49 -15.21 7.45
C TRP A 175 6.10 -14.64 7.73
N TRP A 176 5.97 -13.87 8.79
CA TRP A 176 4.66 -13.46 9.33
C TRP A 176 3.82 -12.65 8.33
N TYR A 177 4.48 -11.95 7.41
CA TYR A 177 3.82 -11.12 6.43
C TYR A 177 3.14 -11.93 5.30
N VAL A 178 3.55 -13.18 5.08
CA VAL A 178 2.86 -14.10 4.16
C VAL A 178 1.59 -14.60 4.84
N GLY A 179 0.50 -13.86 4.64
CA GLY A 179 -0.74 -14.08 5.36
C GLY A 179 -2.00 -13.94 4.50
N PRO A 180 -2.43 -14.99 3.75
CA PRO A 180 -3.59 -14.89 2.88
C PRO A 180 -4.89 -14.53 3.63
N ARG A 181 -4.96 -14.80 4.93
CA ARG A 181 -6.10 -14.39 5.76
C ARG A 181 -6.08 -12.93 6.18
N ASN A 182 -4.91 -12.33 6.12
CA ASN A 182 -4.76 -10.88 6.27
C ASN A 182 -4.95 -10.17 4.94
N GLY A 183 -5.19 -10.92 3.86
CA GLY A 183 -5.23 -10.38 2.51
C GLY A 183 -3.86 -10.17 1.88
N HIS A 184 -2.75 -10.59 2.52
CA HIS A 184 -1.41 -10.47 1.94
C HIS A 184 -1.19 -11.56 0.89
N ILE A 185 -1.54 -11.24 -0.34
CA ILE A 185 -1.54 -12.14 -1.50
C ILE A 185 -0.45 -11.78 -2.52
N SER A 186 0.10 -10.56 -2.44
CA SER A 186 1.13 -10.01 -3.31
C SER A 186 2.30 -9.49 -2.46
N ILE A 187 3.43 -10.21 -2.46
CA ILE A 187 4.56 -9.94 -1.56
C ILE A 187 5.79 -9.53 -2.39
N PHE A 188 6.23 -8.31 -2.20
CA PHE A 188 7.25 -7.69 -3.04
C PHE A 188 8.68 -7.88 -2.49
N THR A 189 9.64 -7.87 -3.40
CA THR A 189 11.02 -7.46 -3.16
C THR A 189 11.18 -6.01 -3.63
N GLN A 190 12.27 -5.35 -3.27
CA GLN A 190 12.62 -4.03 -3.81
C GLN A 190 12.71 -4.07 -5.35
N GLN A 191 13.30 -5.15 -5.90
CA GLN A 191 13.40 -5.36 -7.33
C GLN A 191 12.01 -5.51 -7.98
N ALA A 192 11.09 -6.23 -7.34
CA ALA A 192 9.73 -6.40 -7.86
C ALA A 192 8.98 -5.06 -7.91
N LEU A 193 9.13 -4.21 -6.89
CA LEU A 193 8.59 -2.85 -6.90
C LEU A 193 9.19 -2.01 -8.02
N ALA A 194 10.52 -2.03 -8.20
CA ALA A 194 11.19 -1.31 -9.27
C ALA A 194 10.70 -1.74 -10.66
N VAL A 195 10.51 -3.03 -10.88
CA VAL A 195 9.96 -3.58 -12.12
C VAL A 195 8.51 -3.13 -12.33
N ALA A 196 7.67 -3.21 -11.29
CA ALA A 196 6.25 -2.88 -11.38
C ALA A 196 6.03 -1.40 -11.70
N TRP A 197 6.66 -0.50 -10.97
CA TRP A 197 6.59 0.95 -11.21
C TRP A 197 7.26 1.35 -12.52
N GLY A 198 8.40 0.70 -12.86
CA GLY A 198 9.13 0.94 -14.10
C GLY A 198 8.31 0.70 -15.37
N ARG A 199 7.32 -0.21 -15.34
CA ARG A 199 6.40 -0.43 -16.47
C ARG A 199 5.58 0.82 -16.85
N TYR A 200 5.40 1.71 -15.90
CA TYR A 200 4.69 2.98 -16.09
C TYR A 200 5.63 4.19 -16.16
N GLY A 201 6.94 3.94 -16.27
CA GLY A 201 7.95 5.00 -16.37
C GLY A 201 8.28 5.69 -15.05
N PHE A 202 7.86 5.10 -13.90
CA PHE A 202 8.18 5.61 -12.58
C PHE A 202 9.47 4.98 -12.06
N LYS A 203 10.31 5.79 -11.43
CA LYS A 203 11.38 5.33 -10.54
C LYS A 203 10.79 5.09 -9.16
N THR A 204 11.36 4.19 -8.38
CA THR A 204 10.98 4.00 -6.97
C THR A 204 12.21 4.01 -6.09
N ALA A 205 12.06 4.52 -4.88
CA ALA A 205 13.09 4.52 -3.85
C ALA A 205 12.47 4.08 -2.52
N ALA A 206 13.21 3.30 -1.75
CA ALA A 206 12.82 2.88 -0.41
C ALA A 206 13.36 3.88 0.62
N LEU A 207 12.49 4.32 1.53
CA LEU A 207 12.89 5.06 2.71
C LEU A 207 13.28 4.09 3.83
N ASN A 208 12.63 2.94 3.87
CA ASN A 208 12.90 1.80 4.74
C ASN A 208 12.27 0.54 4.11
N ALA A 209 12.28 -0.59 4.82
CA ALA A 209 11.74 -1.86 4.32
C ALA A 209 10.24 -1.83 3.98
N GLY A 210 9.47 -0.89 4.54
CA GLY A 210 8.02 -0.84 4.35
C GLY A 210 7.48 0.47 3.77
N THR A 211 8.32 1.50 3.58
CA THR A 211 7.88 2.82 3.10
C THR A 211 8.69 3.23 1.88
N HIS A 212 8.00 3.66 0.85
CA HIS A 212 8.59 3.91 -0.46
C HIS A 212 8.01 5.16 -1.10
N ILE A 213 8.73 5.71 -2.08
CA ILE A 213 8.26 6.77 -2.96
C ILE A 213 8.45 6.35 -4.41
N ALA A 214 7.45 6.61 -5.27
CA ALA A 214 7.55 6.42 -6.71
C ALA A 214 7.21 7.72 -7.44
N PHE A 215 7.96 8.05 -8.49
CA PHE A 215 7.82 9.29 -9.25
C PHE A 215 8.41 9.17 -10.66
N ARG A 216 7.98 10.04 -11.56
CA ARG A 216 8.69 10.33 -12.80
C ARG A 216 9.56 11.57 -12.60
N THR A 217 8.92 12.67 -12.23
CA THR A 217 9.54 13.96 -11.94
C THR A 217 9.01 14.46 -10.61
N LEU A 218 9.89 14.76 -9.66
CA LEU A 218 9.50 15.37 -8.39
C LEU A 218 9.33 16.88 -8.56
N PRO A 219 8.36 17.51 -7.87
CA PRO A 219 8.27 18.96 -7.81
C PRO A 219 9.56 19.57 -7.24
N ALA A 220 10.18 20.47 -7.98
CA ALA A 220 11.47 21.06 -7.58
C ALA A 220 11.41 21.77 -6.23
N HIS A 221 10.25 22.38 -5.92
CA HIS A 221 10.02 23.10 -4.66
C HIS A 221 9.91 22.19 -3.43
N TRP A 222 9.78 20.87 -3.59
CA TRP A 222 9.79 19.93 -2.46
C TRP A 222 11.18 19.76 -1.83
N GLY A 223 12.25 20.20 -2.52
CA GLY A 223 13.63 20.08 -2.03
C GLY A 223 14.11 18.63 -1.90
N LEU A 224 13.36 17.69 -2.44
CA LEU A 224 13.76 16.29 -2.53
C LEU A 224 14.74 16.17 -3.70
N THR A 225 16.02 16.50 -3.44
CA THR A 225 17.10 16.12 -4.35
C THR A 225 17.10 14.60 -4.48
N GLU A 226 17.33 14.10 -5.69
CA GLU A 226 17.28 12.69 -6.08
C GLU A 226 17.60 11.77 -4.92
N VAL A 227 16.58 11.11 -4.38
CA VAL A 227 16.77 9.99 -3.47
C VAL A 227 17.60 9.01 -4.28
N GLN A 228 18.86 8.83 -3.86
CA GLN A 228 19.80 7.98 -4.57
C GLN A 228 19.11 6.66 -4.83
N SER A 229 18.89 6.34 -6.09
CA SER A 229 18.41 5.02 -6.48
C SER A 229 19.42 4.04 -5.90
N ALA A 230 19.03 3.28 -4.91
CA ALA A 230 19.73 2.07 -4.54
C ALA A 230 19.56 1.10 -5.72
N ALA A 231 20.30 1.37 -6.79
CA ALA A 231 20.52 0.49 -7.90
C ALA A 231 21.89 -0.13 -7.69
N ALA A 232 21.94 -1.34 -7.30
CA ALA A 232 22.97 -2.31 -7.66
C ALA A 232 22.41 -3.71 -7.45
#